data_8ea987050ebfc870e096343be06d7ced
#
_entry.id   8ea987050ebfc870e096343be06d7ced
#
_cell.length_a   1.000
_cell.length_b   1.000
_cell.length_c   1.000
_cell.angle_alpha   90.00
_cell.angle_beta   90.00
_cell.angle_gamma   90.00
#
_symmetry.space_group_name_H-M   'P 1'
#
loop_
_entity.id
_entity.type
_entity.pdbx_description
1 polymer ?
#
loop_
_entity_poly.entity_id
_entity_poly.type
_entity_poly.pdbx_seq_one_letter_code
_entity_poly.pdbx_strand_id
1 'polypeptide(L)'
;MLKTKKGICKKASRNGVGTVSRKVTDLQPWECLMKRIVWKQLGDIRNKKILDFGSGIGVTANYLAEHNDVTAIEPDEDSIKIRWADHQYTQIVGSTEELRGFDDETFDMIICHNVLEYAEDRPDIVKEFARILKSNGKISIVKHNRAGRVMQMVVLLNDFEHAHSLLDGNDGMASKYGAIHYYEDTDIEKWC
;
A
#
# COMPACT_ATOMS: atom_id res chain seq x y z
N MET A 1 17.28 -32.88 24.97
CA MET A 1 16.51 -32.17 26.03
C MET A 1 16.77 -30.69 25.87
N LEU A 2 16.01 -29.99 25.00
CA LEU A 2 16.15 -28.56 24.72
C LEU A 2 15.12 -27.80 25.53
N LYS A 3 15.57 -26.94 26.43
CA LYS A 3 14.73 -26.06 27.26
C LYS A 3 14.31 -24.85 26.45
N THR A 4 13.01 -24.72 26.17
CA THR A 4 12.38 -23.53 25.63
C THR A 4 12.35 -22.43 26.70
N LYS A 5 13.02 -21.29 26.46
CA LYS A 5 12.86 -20.10 27.29
C LYS A 5 11.59 -19.35 26.87
N LYS A 6 10.59 -19.33 27.75
CA LYS A 6 9.40 -18.45 27.66
C LYS A 6 9.88 -17.01 27.90
N GLY A 7 9.76 -16.16 26.88
CA GLY A 7 9.94 -14.71 27.03
C GLY A 7 8.76 -14.09 27.78
N ILE A 8 9.08 -13.43 28.87
CA ILE A 8 8.11 -12.72 29.73
C ILE A 8 7.77 -11.38 29.04
N CYS A 9 6.51 -11.23 28.67
CA CYS A 9 5.96 -9.97 28.20
C CYS A 9 5.92 -8.98 29.38
N LYS A 10 6.80 -7.98 29.40
CA LYS A 10 6.75 -6.90 30.40
C LYS A 10 5.64 -5.93 30.01
N LYS A 11 4.63 -5.79 30.88
CA LYS A 11 3.62 -4.74 30.81
C LYS A 11 4.33 -3.38 30.87
N ALA A 12 4.16 -2.57 29.80
CA ALA A 12 4.61 -1.19 29.79
C ALA A 12 3.73 -0.34 30.70
N SER A 13 4.34 0.32 31.64
CA SER A 13 3.76 1.32 32.53
C SER A 13 3.41 2.59 31.72
N ARG A 14 2.21 3.10 31.92
CA ARG A 14 1.78 4.39 31.37
C ARG A 14 2.52 5.50 32.13
N ASN A 15 3.38 6.23 31.43
CA ASN A 15 3.62 7.67 31.59
C ASN A 15 4.80 8.09 30.71
N GLY A 16 4.54 8.95 29.72
CA GLY A 16 5.53 9.53 28.82
C GLY A 16 5.42 8.96 27.41
N VAL A 17 4.64 9.64 26.55
CA VAL A 17 4.58 9.34 25.10
C VAL A 17 5.87 9.87 24.47
N GLY A 18 6.94 9.09 24.60
CA GLY A 18 8.06 9.19 23.69
C GLY A 18 7.65 8.44 22.41
N THR A 19 7.45 9.16 21.33
CA THR A 19 7.27 8.56 19.99
C THR A 19 8.50 7.74 19.67
N VAL A 20 8.38 6.41 19.76
CA VAL A 20 9.43 5.50 19.32
C VAL A 20 9.44 5.58 17.79
N SER A 21 10.48 6.20 17.21
CA SER A 21 10.68 6.24 15.76
C SER A 21 10.69 4.83 15.20
N ARG A 22 9.78 4.54 14.27
CA ARG A 22 9.66 3.24 13.60
C ARG A 22 10.57 3.19 12.39
N LYS A 23 11.22 2.05 12.19
CA LYS A 23 12.10 1.82 11.04
C LYS A 23 11.49 0.76 10.14
N VAL A 24 11.74 0.86 8.84
CA VAL A 24 11.29 -0.15 7.87
C VAL A 24 11.74 -1.57 8.25
N THR A 25 12.80 -1.71 9.01
CA THR A 25 13.30 -2.97 9.56
C THR A 25 12.43 -3.55 10.68
N ASP A 26 11.44 -2.78 11.18
CA ASP A 26 10.48 -3.27 12.18
C ASP A 26 9.32 -4.04 11.52
N LEU A 27 9.22 -3.99 10.18
CA LEU A 27 8.32 -4.80 9.38
C LEU A 27 8.84 -6.24 9.29
N GLN A 28 7.95 -7.15 8.86
CA GLN A 28 8.39 -8.50 8.49
C GLN A 28 9.47 -8.43 7.40
N PRO A 29 10.44 -9.35 7.37
CA PRO A 29 11.58 -9.28 6.44
C PRO A 29 11.17 -9.14 4.97
N TRP A 30 10.10 -9.82 4.54
CA TRP A 30 9.59 -9.75 3.18
C TRP A 30 8.91 -8.40 2.88
N GLU A 31 8.18 -7.83 3.85
CA GLU A 31 7.56 -6.50 3.71
C GLU A 31 8.63 -5.41 3.62
N CYS A 32 9.66 -5.51 4.49
CA CYS A 32 10.82 -4.62 4.45
C CYS A 32 11.50 -4.65 3.07
N LEU A 33 11.74 -5.85 2.53
CA LEU A 33 12.34 -6.03 1.21
C LEU A 33 11.48 -5.39 0.11
N MET A 34 10.18 -5.68 0.11
CA MET A 34 9.23 -5.13 -0.88
C MET A 34 9.19 -3.61 -0.84
N LYS A 35 9.07 -3.00 0.35
CA LYS A 35 9.08 -1.54 0.49
C LYS A 35 10.38 -0.94 -0.04
N ARG A 36 11.53 -1.51 0.29
CA ARG A 36 12.84 -1.03 -0.19
C ARG A 36 12.99 -1.13 -1.71
N ILE A 37 12.47 -2.19 -2.34
CA ILE A 37 12.48 -2.33 -3.80
C ILE A 37 11.62 -1.23 -4.42
N VAL A 38 10.39 -1.04 -3.96
CA VAL A 38 9.48 -0.02 -4.45
C VAL A 38 10.07 1.38 -4.29
N TRP A 39 10.58 1.73 -3.11
CA TRP A 39 11.20 3.04 -2.88
C TRP A 39 12.43 3.29 -3.74
N LYS A 40 13.22 2.24 -4.01
CA LYS A 40 14.34 2.35 -4.96
C LYS A 40 13.87 2.63 -6.39
N GLN A 41 12.75 2.04 -6.81
CA GLN A 41 12.14 2.30 -8.11
C GLN A 41 11.53 3.70 -8.21
N LEU A 42 10.93 4.21 -7.14
CA LEU A 42 10.42 5.59 -7.05
C LEU A 42 11.55 6.62 -7.21
N GLY A 43 12.77 6.30 -6.76
CA GLY A 43 13.92 7.19 -6.78
C GLY A 43 13.90 8.24 -5.66
N ASP A 44 14.73 9.27 -5.81
CA ASP A 44 14.81 10.40 -4.85
C ASP A 44 13.75 11.45 -5.22
N ILE A 45 12.63 11.44 -4.49
CA ILE A 45 11.52 12.37 -4.67
C ILE A 45 11.57 13.44 -3.58
N ARG A 46 11.65 14.71 -3.97
CA ARG A 46 11.74 15.82 -3.02
C ARG A 46 10.88 17.00 -3.46
N ASN A 47 10.35 17.74 -2.47
CA ASN A 47 9.58 18.97 -2.68
C ASN A 47 8.38 18.77 -3.62
N LYS A 48 7.69 17.63 -3.48
CA LYS A 48 6.52 17.24 -4.26
C LYS A 48 5.29 17.20 -3.39
N LYS A 49 4.13 17.48 -3.98
CA LYS A 49 2.82 17.22 -3.39
C LYS A 49 2.35 15.83 -3.81
N ILE A 50 2.20 14.93 -2.87
CA ILE A 50 2.00 13.50 -3.13
C ILE A 50 0.70 13.04 -2.47
N LEU A 51 -0.10 12.27 -3.20
CA LEU A 51 -1.22 11.51 -2.67
C LEU A 51 -0.78 10.05 -2.47
N ASP A 52 -0.98 9.50 -1.27
CA ASP A 52 -0.87 8.05 -0.98
C ASP A 52 -2.27 7.49 -0.77
N PHE A 53 -2.84 6.90 -1.83
CA PHE A 53 -4.20 6.35 -1.84
C PHE A 53 -4.19 4.89 -1.42
N GLY A 54 -4.92 4.57 -0.34
CA GLY A 54 -4.87 3.28 0.34
C GLY A 54 -3.59 3.12 1.15
N SER A 55 -3.28 4.11 1.98
CA SER A 55 -1.99 4.19 2.70
C SER A 55 -1.78 3.08 3.75
N GLY A 56 -2.84 2.38 4.17
CA GLY A 56 -2.80 1.38 5.23
C GLY A 56 -2.24 1.97 6.53
N ILE A 57 -1.24 1.32 7.09
CA ILE A 57 -0.53 1.81 8.29
C ILE A 57 0.50 2.92 7.98
N GLY A 58 0.44 3.56 6.81
CA GLY A 58 1.18 4.76 6.47
C GLY A 58 2.69 4.60 6.27
N VAL A 59 3.20 3.39 6.02
CA VAL A 59 4.65 3.15 5.86
C VAL A 59 5.25 3.95 4.71
N THR A 60 4.57 3.99 3.56
CA THR A 60 5.03 4.72 2.37
C THR A 60 4.78 6.23 2.53
N ALA A 61 3.60 6.62 3.06
CA ALA A 61 3.31 8.02 3.37
C ALA A 61 4.37 8.61 4.30
N ASN A 62 4.68 7.94 5.41
CA ASN A 62 5.71 8.37 6.37
C ASN A 62 7.09 8.49 5.73
N TYR A 63 7.50 7.52 4.90
CA TYR A 63 8.78 7.58 4.20
C TYR A 63 8.88 8.78 3.25
N LEU A 64 7.84 9.02 2.45
CA LEU A 64 7.83 10.13 1.49
C LEU A 64 7.70 11.50 2.17
N ALA A 65 7.02 11.56 3.32
CA ALA A 65 6.81 12.79 4.07
C ALA A 65 8.08 13.39 4.67
N GLU A 66 9.19 12.65 4.72
CA GLU A 66 10.49 13.19 5.13
C GLU A 66 10.92 14.41 4.29
N HIS A 67 10.56 14.42 3.00
CA HIS A 67 11.00 15.45 2.07
C HIS A 67 9.90 16.03 1.17
N ASN A 68 8.64 15.65 1.41
CA ASN A 68 7.52 16.02 0.55
C ASN A 68 6.28 16.39 1.38
N ASP A 69 5.34 17.10 0.74
CA ASP A 69 4.00 17.35 1.24
C ASP A 69 3.11 16.15 0.87
N VAL A 70 2.75 15.32 1.85
CA VAL A 70 2.02 14.07 1.63
C VAL A 70 0.61 14.17 2.21
N THR A 71 -0.37 13.80 1.40
CA THR A 71 -1.73 13.51 1.82
C THR A 71 -1.98 12.01 1.67
N ALA A 72 -2.45 11.35 2.71
CA ALA A 72 -2.75 9.93 2.74
C ALA A 72 -4.25 9.71 2.93
N ILE A 73 -4.84 8.79 2.15
CA ILE A 73 -6.24 8.36 2.29
C ILE A 73 -6.25 6.88 2.67
N GLU A 74 -7.04 6.52 3.69
CA GLU A 74 -7.21 5.13 4.13
C GLU A 74 -8.59 4.95 4.76
N PRO A 75 -9.40 3.97 4.33
CA PRO A 75 -10.71 3.71 4.92
C PRO A 75 -10.64 2.96 6.26
N ASP A 76 -9.60 2.14 6.50
CA ASP A 76 -9.48 1.32 7.71
C ASP A 76 -8.96 2.15 8.89
N GLU A 77 -9.87 2.60 9.76
CA GLU A 77 -9.52 3.35 10.97
C GLU A 77 -8.54 2.59 11.89
N ASP A 78 -8.59 1.27 11.94
CA ASP A 78 -7.69 0.49 12.80
C ASP A 78 -6.26 0.54 12.27
N SER A 79 -6.06 0.53 10.97
CA SER A 79 -4.77 0.81 10.33
C SER A 79 -4.27 2.23 10.65
N ILE A 80 -5.16 3.21 10.60
CA ILE A 80 -4.82 4.60 10.91
C ILE A 80 -4.40 4.79 12.37
N LYS A 81 -5.05 4.12 13.32
CA LYS A 81 -4.70 4.18 14.76
C LYS A 81 -3.27 3.73 15.05
N ILE A 82 -2.74 2.82 14.25
CA ILE A 82 -1.38 2.28 14.40
C ILE A 82 -0.41 2.78 13.33
N ARG A 83 -0.80 3.83 12.59
CA ARG A 83 0.00 4.34 11.48
C ARG A 83 1.37 4.83 11.89
N TRP A 84 2.28 4.79 10.95
CA TRP A 84 3.59 5.43 11.06
C TRP A 84 3.43 6.94 10.86
N ALA A 85 3.96 7.72 11.76
CA ALA A 85 3.85 9.18 11.74
C ALA A 85 5.10 9.84 12.36
N ASP A 86 6.30 9.30 12.08
CA ASP A 86 7.56 9.91 12.47
C ASP A 86 7.78 11.21 11.69
N HIS A 87 7.33 11.26 10.42
CA HIS A 87 7.24 12.45 9.60
C HIS A 87 5.78 12.90 9.50
N GLN A 88 5.55 14.20 9.53
CA GLN A 88 4.20 14.75 9.50
C GLN A 88 3.61 14.70 8.09
N TYR A 89 2.39 14.18 7.97
CA TYR A 89 1.58 14.20 6.75
C TYR A 89 0.09 14.32 7.09
N THR A 90 -0.70 14.75 6.11
CA THR A 90 -2.16 14.83 6.25
C THR A 90 -2.76 13.43 6.10
N GLN A 91 -3.55 12.97 7.08
CA GLN A 91 -4.29 11.72 7.01
C GLN A 91 -5.79 12.00 6.89
N ILE A 92 -6.41 11.42 5.88
CA ILE A 92 -7.85 11.45 5.63
C ILE A 92 -8.39 10.03 5.84
N VAL A 93 -9.48 9.92 6.60
CA VAL A 93 -10.26 8.68 6.73
C VAL A 93 -11.31 8.69 5.63
N GLY A 94 -11.22 7.76 4.69
CA GLY A 94 -12.13 7.71 3.55
C GLY A 94 -11.60 6.84 2.42
N SER A 95 -12.28 6.86 1.31
CA SER A 95 -11.99 6.04 0.13
C SER A 95 -12.06 6.89 -1.16
N THR A 96 -12.66 6.35 -2.21
CA THR A 96 -12.75 6.97 -3.55
C THR A 96 -13.49 8.31 -3.54
N GLU A 97 -14.48 8.46 -2.67
CA GLU A 97 -15.27 9.69 -2.52
C GLU A 97 -14.42 10.91 -2.18
N GLU A 98 -13.34 10.71 -1.42
CA GLU A 98 -12.43 11.79 -1.01
C GLU A 98 -11.63 12.37 -2.18
N LEU A 99 -11.45 11.61 -3.27
CA LEU A 99 -10.74 12.08 -4.47
C LEU A 99 -11.45 13.27 -5.11
N ARG A 100 -12.78 13.31 -5.06
CA ARG A 100 -13.60 14.39 -5.63
C ARG A 100 -13.45 15.71 -4.89
N GLY A 101 -12.94 15.69 -3.67
CA GLY A 101 -12.67 16.89 -2.86
C GLY A 101 -11.40 17.64 -3.26
N PHE A 102 -10.55 17.08 -4.11
CA PHE A 102 -9.35 17.73 -4.59
C PHE A 102 -9.60 18.47 -5.91
N ASP A 103 -8.94 19.61 -6.06
CA ASP A 103 -8.93 20.37 -7.31
C ASP A 103 -8.16 19.62 -8.40
N ASP A 104 -8.43 19.94 -9.66
CA ASP A 104 -7.68 19.43 -10.80
C ASP A 104 -6.20 19.78 -10.67
N GLU A 105 -5.32 18.94 -11.21
CA GLU A 105 -3.87 19.17 -11.24
C GLU A 105 -3.25 19.51 -9.87
N THR A 106 -3.75 18.90 -8.81
CA THR A 106 -3.29 19.16 -7.44
C THR A 106 -1.96 18.48 -7.11
N PHE A 107 -1.77 17.23 -7.53
CA PHE A 107 -0.65 16.40 -7.09
C PHE A 107 0.44 16.26 -8.14
N ASP A 108 1.70 16.27 -7.69
CA ASP A 108 2.85 15.95 -8.54
C ASP A 108 3.01 14.44 -8.72
N MET A 109 2.52 13.66 -7.73
CA MET A 109 2.60 12.22 -7.75
C MET A 109 1.44 11.58 -7.00
N ILE A 110 0.97 10.44 -7.50
CA ILE A 110 0.00 9.58 -6.82
C ILE A 110 0.63 8.21 -6.60
N ILE A 111 0.53 7.71 -5.39
CA ILE A 111 0.92 6.37 -4.97
C ILE A 111 -0.37 5.56 -4.77
N CYS A 112 -0.47 4.41 -5.44
CA CYS A 112 -1.59 3.47 -5.30
C CYS A 112 -1.02 2.04 -5.29
N HIS A 113 -0.69 1.54 -4.10
CA HIS A 113 0.03 0.29 -3.94
C HIS A 113 -0.83 -0.79 -3.28
N ASN A 114 -1.15 -1.85 -4.03
CA ASN A 114 -2.00 -2.98 -3.62
C ASN A 114 -3.40 -2.51 -3.17
N VAL A 115 -4.06 -1.70 -3.98
CA VAL A 115 -5.37 -1.11 -3.69
C VAL A 115 -6.40 -1.43 -4.77
N LEU A 116 -6.05 -1.21 -6.05
CA LEU A 116 -7.02 -1.37 -7.13
C LEU A 116 -7.58 -2.79 -7.24
N GLU A 117 -6.86 -3.79 -6.78
CA GLU A 117 -7.31 -5.18 -6.75
C GLU A 117 -8.54 -5.40 -5.85
N TYR A 118 -8.78 -4.49 -4.91
CA TYR A 118 -9.88 -4.55 -3.95
C TYR A 118 -10.99 -3.55 -4.26
N ALA A 119 -10.79 -2.69 -5.27
CA ALA A 119 -11.76 -1.68 -5.66
C ALA A 119 -12.72 -2.22 -6.72
N GLU A 120 -14.01 -1.84 -6.60
CA GLU A 120 -15.05 -2.19 -7.57
C GLU A 120 -15.01 -1.26 -8.79
N ASP A 121 -14.89 0.06 -8.57
CA ASP A 121 -14.97 1.10 -9.61
C ASP A 121 -13.58 1.59 -10.05
N ARG A 122 -12.70 0.66 -10.46
CA ARG A 122 -11.32 0.96 -10.88
C ARG A 122 -11.20 2.02 -11.98
N PRO A 123 -12.04 1.97 -13.05
CA PRO A 123 -11.98 3.00 -14.09
C PRO A 123 -12.25 4.40 -13.57
N ASP A 124 -13.21 4.54 -12.66
CA ASP A 124 -13.56 5.85 -12.08
C ASP A 124 -12.44 6.36 -11.15
N ILE A 125 -11.82 5.47 -10.39
CA ILE A 125 -10.64 5.80 -9.56
C ILE A 125 -9.50 6.31 -10.42
N VAL A 126 -9.16 5.61 -11.50
CA VAL A 126 -8.05 5.98 -12.40
C VAL A 126 -8.36 7.29 -13.11
N LYS A 127 -9.61 7.52 -13.51
CA LYS A 127 -10.06 8.79 -14.08
C LYS A 127 -9.94 9.96 -13.09
N GLU A 128 -10.31 9.77 -11.82
CA GLU A 128 -10.08 10.77 -10.78
C GLU A 128 -8.60 11.02 -10.55
N PHE A 129 -7.76 9.99 -10.56
CA PHE A 129 -6.32 10.15 -10.49
C PHE A 129 -5.79 11.01 -11.66
N ALA A 130 -6.25 10.76 -12.88
CA ALA A 130 -5.86 11.55 -14.05
C ALA A 130 -6.28 13.03 -13.92
N ARG A 131 -7.45 13.31 -13.32
CA ARG A 131 -7.94 14.67 -13.09
C ARG A 131 -7.09 15.45 -12.07
N ILE A 132 -6.82 14.81 -10.92
CA ILE A 132 -6.12 15.48 -9.81
C ILE A 132 -4.59 15.47 -9.96
N LEU A 133 -4.06 14.69 -10.91
CA LEU A 133 -2.63 14.65 -11.22
C LEU A 133 -2.26 15.80 -12.15
N LYS A 134 -1.17 16.49 -11.88
CA LYS A 134 -0.64 17.54 -12.75
C LYS A 134 -0.25 16.96 -14.11
N SER A 135 -0.26 17.77 -15.16
CA SER A 135 0.08 17.38 -16.55
C SER A 135 1.44 16.69 -16.69
N ASN A 136 2.41 17.01 -15.84
CA ASN A 136 3.72 16.35 -15.78
C ASN A 136 3.88 15.44 -14.56
N GLY A 137 2.77 15.13 -13.88
CA GLY A 137 2.73 14.27 -12.71
C GLY A 137 2.98 12.80 -13.06
N LYS A 138 3.21 12.00 -12.04
CA LYS A 138 3.43 10.56 -12.18
C LYS A 138 2.52 9.79 -11.24
N ILE A 139 2.05 8.64 -11.71
CA ILE A 139 1.38 7.66 -10.86
C ILE A 139 2.30 6.47 -10.66
N SER A 140 2.36 5.97 -9.42
CA SER A 140 3.01 4.70 -9.09
C SER A 140 1.95 3.70 -8.67
N ILE A 141 1.79 2.64 -9.44
CA ILE A 141 0.87 1.54 -9.14
C ILE A 141 1.71 0.29 -8.84
N VAL A 142 1.45 -0.34 -7.71
CA VAL A 142 1.94 -1.68 -7.38
C VAL A 142 0.73 -2.59 -7.26
N LYS A 143 0.76 -3.73 -7.92
CA LYS A 143 -0.33 -4.70 -7.94
C LYS A 143 0.15 -6.11 -7.60
N HIS A 144 -0.77 -6.95 -7.17
CA HIS A 144 -0.50 -8.38 -7.02
C HIS A 144 -0.16 -9.01 -8.38
N ASN A 145 0.90 -9.82 -8.39
CA ASN A 145 1.33 -10.54 -9.58
C ASN A 145 0.72 -11.94 -9.59
N ARG A 146 -0.24 -12.19 -10.49
CA ARG A 146 -0.91 -13.50 -10.66
C ARG A 146 0.10 -14.61 -10.93
N ALA A 147 1.02 -14.42 -11.88
CA ALA A 147 2.02 -15.42 -12.21
C ALA A 147 2.94 -15.73 -11.00
N GLY A 148 3.35 -14.70 -10.26
CA GLY A 148 4.11 -14.87 -9.02
C GLY A 148 3.31 -15.66 -7.96
N ARG A 149 2.00 -15.44 -7.87
CA ARG A 149 1.15 -16.19 -6.96
C ARG A 149 1.01 -17.66 -7.37
N VAL A 150 0.84 -17.94 -8.65
CA VAL A 150 0.85 -19.32 -9.20
C VAL A 150 2.15 -20.03 -8.81
N MET A 151 3.29 -19.40 -9.05
CA MET A 151 4.59 -19.97 -8.67
C MET A 151 4.69 -20.23 -7.16
N GLN A 152 4.18 -19.34 -6.34
CA GLN A 152 4.15 -19.52 -4.90
C GLN A 152 3.30 -20.74 -4.50
N MET A 153 2.11 -20.92 -5.11
CA MET A 153 1.25 -22.06 -4.86
C MET A 153 1.96 -23.37 -5.19
N VAL A 154 2.60 -23.44 -6.37
CA VAL A 154 3.28 -24.65 -6.82
C VAL A 154 4.53 -24.94 -5.99
N VAL A 155 5.44 -23.96 -5.85
CA VAL A 155 6.80 -24.21 -5.34
C VAL A 155 6.84 -24.24 -3.82
N LEU A 156 6.08 -23.37 -3.14
CA LEU A 156 6.15 -23.22 -1.69
C LEU A 156 5.03 -23.96 -0.96
N LEU A 157 3.82 -23.98 -1.53
CA LEU A 157 2.64 -24.49 -0.85
C LEU A 157 2.20 -25.86 -1.38
N ASN A 158 2.74 -26.31 -2.53
CA ASN A 158 2.36 -27.58 -3.17
C ASN A 158 0.84 -27.68 -3.44
N ASP A 159 0.21 -26.52 -3.69
CA ASP A 159 -1.23 -26.37 -3.93
C ASP A 159 -1.50 -26.20 -5.41
N PHE A 160 -1.55 -27.31 -6.13
CA PHE A 160 -1.73 -27.36 -7.59
C PHE A 160 -3.16 -26.98 -8.02
N GLU A 161 -4.15 -27.29 -7.18
CA GLU A 161 -5.55 -26.96 -7.47
C GLU A 161 -5.76 -25.47 -7.50
N HIS A 162 -5.26 -24.76 -6.48
CA HIS A 162 -5.32 -23.29 -6.42
C HIS A 162 -4.47 -22.67 -7.54
N ALA A 163 -3.29 -23.22 -7.82
CA ALA A 163 -2.45 -22.75 -8.94
C ALA A 163 -3.18 -22.83 -10.28
N HIS A 164 -3.87 -23.95 -10.55
CA HIS A 164 -4.70 -24.12 -11.74
C HIS A 164 -5.85 -23.11 -11.81
N SER A 165 -6.57 -22.95 -10.71
CA SER A 165 -7.64 -21.95 -10.62
C SER A 165 -7.18 -20.53 -10.98
N LEU A 166 -6.01 -20.13 -10.48
CA LEU A 166 -5.41 -18.83 -10.83
C LEU A 166 -5.01 -18.71 -12.29
N LEU A 167 -4.52 -19.81 -12.90
CA LEU A 167 -4.20 -19.86 -14.35
C LEU A 167 -5.45 -19.75 -15.21
N ASP A 168 -6.56 -20.32 -14.78
CA ASP A 168 -7.87 -20.23 -15.43
C ASP A 168 -8.53 -18.85 -15.33
N GLY A 169 -7.84 -17.89 -14.68
CA GLY A 169 -8.29 -16.51 -14.57
C GLY A 169 -9.13 -16.18 -13.33
N ASN A 170 -9.29 -17.13 -12.41
CA ASN A 170 -10.02 -16.87 -11.18
C ASN A 170 -9.26 -15.93 -10.24
N ASP A 171 -10.01 -15.32 -9.34
CA ASP A 171 -9.49 -14.39 -8.35
C ASP A 171 -8.65 -15.09 -7.27
N GLY A 172 -7.72 -14.35 -6.71
CA GLY A 172 -7.00 -14.77 -5.50
C GLY A 172 -7.76 -14.40 -4.23
N MET A 173 -7.17 -14.74 -3.10
CA MET A 173 -7.72 -14.40 -1.79
C MET A 173 -6.62 -13.84 -0.88
N ALA A 174 -6.90 -12.68 -0.28
CA ALA A 174 -6.09 -12.11 0.80
C ALA A 174 -6.78 -12.32 2.14
N SER A 175 -6.02 -12.68 3.16
CA SER A 175 -6.56 -12.99 4.49
C SER A 175 -7.26 -11.80 5.16
N LYS A 176 -6.82 -10.58 4.89
CA LYS A 176 -7.35 -9.36 5.51
C LYS A 176 -8.39 -8.64 4.63
N TYR A 177 -8.19 -8.64 3.32
CA TYR A 177 -8.92 -7.75 2.41
C TYR A 177 -9.89 -8.48 1.46
N GLY A 178 -10.01 -9.82 1.56
CA GLY A 178 -10.93 -10.60 0.75
C GLY A 178 -10.38 -10.96 -0.63
N ALA A 179 -11.24 -10.96 -1.64
CA ALA A 179 -10.86 -11.35 -3.00
C ALA A 179 -9.83 -10.40 -3.61
N ILE A 180 -8.87 -10.97 -4.32
CA ILE A 180 -7.87 -10.23 -5.11
C ILE A 180 -8.31 -10.32 -6.57
N HIS A 181 -8.91 -9.25 -7.08
CA HIS A 181 -9.34 -9.15 -8.46
C HIS A 181 -8.17 -8.70 -9.33
N TYR A 182 -7.50 -9.65 -9.97
CA TYR A 182 -6.35 -9.35 -10.83
C TYR A 182 -6.77 -8.53 -12.05
N TYR A 183 -5.87 -7.68 -12.51
CA TYR A 183 -6.00 -6.90 -13.74
C TYR A 183 -4.63 -6.78 -14.42
N GLU A 184 -4.63 -6.51 -15.72
CA GLU A 184 -3.40 -6.40 -16.52
C GLU A 184 -3.01 -4.92 -16.71
N ASP A 185 -1.77 -4.68 -17.14
CA ASP A 185 -1.29 -3.30 -17.37
C ASP A 185 -2.10 -2.62 -18.49
N THR A 186 -2.53 -3.40 -19.50
CA THR A 186 -3.42 -2.95 -20.58
C THR A 186 -4.81 -2.52 -20.10
N ASP A 187 -5.25 -2.94 -18.92
CA ASP A 187 -6.51 -2.50 -18.36
C ASP A 187 -6.36 -1.09 -17.79
N ILE A 188 -5.23 -0.78 -17.15
CA ILE A 188 -4.92 0.59 -16.70
C ILE A 188 -4.91 1.56 -17.87
N GLU A 189 -4.29 1.18 -19.01
CA GLU A 189 -4.25 1.98 -20.22
C GLU A 189 -5.66 2.28 -20.79
N LYS A 190 -6.60 1.37 -20.63
CA LYS A 190 -8.00 1.58 -21.04
C LYS A 190 -8.79 2.47 -20.08
N TRP A 191 -8.38 2.54 -18.80
CA TRP A 191 -9.04 3.33 -17.78
C TRP A 191 -8.56 4.79 -17.75
N CYS A 192 -7.39 5.09 -18.36
CA CYS A 192 -6.90 6.45 -18.60
C CYS A 192 -7.58 7.10 -19.80
#